data_d370fa7ca263a0071e8e2987281b19dc
#
_entry.id   d370fa7ca263a0071e8e2987281b19dc
#
_cell.length_a   1.000
_cell.length_b   1.000
_cell.length_c   1.000
_cell.angle_alpha   90.00
_cell.angle_beta   90.00
_cell.angle_gamma   90.00
#
_symmetry.space_group_name_H-M   'P 1'
#
loop_
_entity.id
_entity.type
_entity.pdbx_description
1 polymer ?
#
loop_
_entity_poly.entity_id
_entity_poly.type
_entity_poly.pdbx_seq_one_letter_code
_entity_poly.pdbx_strand_id
1 'polypeptide(L)'
;DIVWKAVTNILHGQVFDENFLMTIATIGALILGEHSEGVAVMLFYQVGEWFQSYAVSKSRKSIASLMDIRPDYANVERNGKLEQVDPDEVNIGDTIVVKPGERVPLDGKIIKGTSALDTSALTGESMPRDVEPGMEVISGCINQTGILTIQTTKKYGESTVAKILDLVENASDKKGKTENFISRFARYYTPIVVFAAIALAILPPLITGQPFSVWIYRALTFLVISCPCALVISIPLSFFAGIGG
;
A
#
# COMPACT_ATOMS: atom_id res chain seq x y z
N ASP A 1 24.18 -4.35 -5.44
CA ASP A 1 22.75 -4.75 -5.39
C ASP A 1 21.98 -4.40 -6.67
N ILE A 2 22.13 -3.18 -7.24
CA ILE A 2 21.39 -2.74 -8.45
C ILE A 2 21.80 -3.58 -9.68
N VAL A 3 23.09 -3.77 -9.90
CA VAL A 3 23.61 -4.62 -11.00
C VAL A 3 23.12 -6.06 -10.88
N TRP A 4 23.06 -6.60 -9.65
CA TRP A 4 22.54 -7.95 -9.42
C TRP A 4 21.05 -8.05 -9.70
N LYS A 5 20.27 -7.05 -9.30
CA LYS A 5 18.83 -6.95 -9.64
C LYS A 5 18.63 -6.86 -11.16
N ALA A 6 19.40 -6.02 -11.85
CA ALA A 6 19.34 -5.91 -13.31
C ALA A 6 19.63 -7.24 -14.01
N VAL A 7 20.70 -7.94 -13.60
CA VAL A 7 21.04 -9.27 -14.15
C VAL A 7 19.95 -10.30 -13.89
N THR A 8 19.38 -10.32 -12.68
CA THR A 8 18.33 -11.27 -12.31
C THR A 8 17.04 -10.97 -13.11
N ASN A 9 16.69 -9.72 -13.33
CA ASN A 9 15.51 -9.32 -14.10
C ASN A 9 15.67 -9.62 -15.59
N ILE A 10 16.87 -9.48 -16.14
CA ILE A 10 17.19 -9.91 -17.51
C ILE A 10 16.98 -11.43 -17.67
N LEU A 11 17.43 -12.24 -16.70
CA LEU A 11 17.26 -13.70 -16.72
C LEU A 11 15.79 -14.12 -16.62
N HIS A 12 14.93 -13.29 -16.01
CA HIS A 12 13.48 -13.52 -15.92
C HIS A 12 12.68 -12.88 -17.06
N GLY A 13 13.34 -12.39 -18.12
CA GLY A 13 12.69 -11.84 -19.32
C GLY A 13 12.22 -10.38 -19.18
N GLN A 14 12.59 -9.70 -18.11
CA GLN A 14 12.33 -8.27 -17.90
C GLN A 14 13.59 -7.45 -18.23
N VAL A 15 13.93 -7.43 -19.52
CA VAL A 15 15.21 -6.87 -20.01
C VAL A 15 15.25 -5.34 -19.93
N PHE A 16 14.09 -4.66 -19.90
CA PHE A 16 13.99 -3.20 -19.99
C PHE A 16 13.31 -2.61 -18.74
N ASP A 17 13.88 -2.88 -17.56
CA ASP A 17 13.45 -2.21 -16.33
C ASP A 17 14.29 -0.98 -16.01
N GLU A 18 13.89 -0.22 -14.99
CA GLU A 18 14.57 0.97 -14.52
C GLU A 18 16.00 0.67 -14.04
N ASN A 19 16.23 -0.49 -13.42
CA ASN A 19 17.56 -0.90 -12.94
C ASN A 19 18.53 -1.15 -14.11
N PHE A 20 18.04 -1.64 -15.22
CA PHE A 20 18.80 -1.82 -16.45
C PHE A 20 19.29 -0.49 -17.02
N LEU A 21 18.39 0.50 -17.13
CA LEU A 21 18.76 1.83 -17.64
C LEU A 21 19.79 2.50 -16.75
N MET A 22 19.61 2.44 -15.44
CA MET A 22 20.53 3.04 -14.46
C MET A 22 21.88 2.34 -14.47
N THR A 23 21.91 1.02 -14.62
CA THR A 23 23.15 0.23 -14.71
C THR A 23 23.94 0.62 -15.95
N ILE A 24 23.29 0.71 -17.12
CA ILE A 24 23.97 1.12 -18.37
C ILE A 24 24.50 2.55 -18.25
N ALA A 25 23.70 3.48 -17.76
CA ALA A 25 24.10 4.87 -17.62
C ALA A 25 25.31 5.03 -16.67
N THR A 26 25.30 4.32 -15.53
CA THR A 26 26.40 4.37 -14.57
C THR A 26 27.68 3.72 -15.10
N ILE A 27 27.58 2.55 -15.72
CA ILE A 27 28.75 1.87 -16.33
C ILE A 27 29.30 2.74 -17.47
N GLY A 28 28.41 3.32 -18.29
CA GLY A 28 28.81 4.20 -19.37
C GLY A 28 29.55 5.46 -18.88
N ALA A 29 29.05 6.12 -17.82
CA ALA A 29 29.72 7.25 -17.19
C ALA A 29 31.11 6.89 -16.65
N LEU A 30 31.25 5.71 -16.02
CA LEU A 30 32.53 5.21 -15.52
C LEU A 30 33.54 4.95 -16.65
N ILE A 31 33.09 4.36 -17.76
CA ILE A 31 33.95 4.10 -18.95
C ILE A 31 34.44 5.39 -19.58
N LEU A 32 33.59 6.44 -19.60
CA LEU A 32 33.95 7.76 -20.13
C LEU A 32 34.83 8.59 -19.19
N GLY A 33 35.10 8.10 -17.96
CA GLY A 33 35.90 8.78 -16.95
C GLY A 33 35.13 9.83 -16.14
N GLU A 34 33.81 9.93 -16.32
CA GLU A 34 32.93 10.88 -15.62
C GLU A 34 32.43 10.28 -14.29
N HIS A 35 33.38 10.01 -13.39
CA HIS A 35 33.11 9.32 -12.12
C HIS A 35 32.16 10.10 -11.22
N SER A 36 32.26 11.44 -11.19
CA SER A 36 31.39 12.31 -10.41
C SER A 36 29.93 12.22 -10.81
N GLU A 37 29.64 12.10 -12.11
CA GLU A 37 28.28 11.95 -12.63
C GLU A 37 27.70 10.57 -12.34
N GLY A 38 28.49 9.51 -12.54
CA GLY A 38 28.08 8.14 -12.19
C GLY A 38 27.71 8.00 -10.71
N VAL A 39 28.49 8.63 -9.82
CA VAL A 39 28.22 8.65 -8.38
C VAL A 39 26.96 9.47 -8.07
N ALA A 40 26.80 10.65 -8.69
CA ALA A 40 25.64 11.50 -8.48
C ALA A 40 24.33 10.80 -8.90
N VAL A 41 24.32 10.15 -10.06
CA VAL A 41 23.17 9.37 -10.54
C VAL A 41 22.79 8.28 -9.55
N MET A 42 23.76 7.50 -9.08
CA MET A 42 23.51 6.44 -8.09
C MET A 42 23.03 6.98 -6.75
N LEU A 43 23.55 8.11 -6.29
CA LEU A 43 23.15 8.74 -5.04
C LEU A 43 21.68 9.21 -5.13
N PHE A 44 21.31 9.93 -6.20
CA PHE A 44 19.93 10.38 -6.40
C PHE A 44 18.96 9.21 -6.54
N TYR A 45 19.35 8.14 -7.22
CA TYR A 45 18.55 6.93 -7.32
C TYR A 45 18.31 6.31 -5.93
N GLN A 46 19.35 6.14 -5.13
CA GLN A 46 19.21 5.55 -3.79
C GLN A 46 18.37 6.40 -2.84
N VAL A 47 18.50 7.72 -2.93
CA VAL A 47 17.66 8.65 -2.17
C VAL A 47 16.20 8.50 -2.61
N GLY A 48 15.92 8.42 -3.90
CA GLY A 48 14.57 8.17 -4.44
C GLY A 48 13.98 6.84 -3.96
N GLU A 49 14.73 5.74 -4.04
CA GLU A 49 14.33 4.41 -3.55
C GLU A 49 14.05 4.43 -2.03
N TRP A 50 14.86 5.14 -1.27
CA TRP A 50 14.65 5.27 0.17
C TRP A 50 13.35 6.01 0.50
N PHE A 51 13.08 7.15 -0.17
CA PHE A 51 11.81 7.87 -0.01
C PHE A 51 10.61 7.02 -0.41
N GLN A 52 10.70 6.29 -1.52
CA GLN A 52 9.65 5.38 -1.98
C GLN A 52 9.38 4.28 -0.96
N SER A 53 10.42 3.61 -0.46
CA SER A 53 10.31 2.55 0.53
C SER A 53 9.72 3.07 1.85
N TYR A 54 10.11 4.28 2.27
CA TYR A 54 9.56 4.93 3.45
C TYR A 54 8.06 5.24 3.30
N ALA A 55 7.66 5.85 2.18
CA ALA A 55 6.27 6.17 1.89
C ALA A 55 5.38 4.92 1.83
N VAL A 56 5.83 3.88 1.13
CA VAL A 56 5.12 2.59 1.02
C VAL A 56 5.02 1.90 2.37
N SER A 57 6.10 1.88 3.16
CA SER A 57 6.11 1.25 4.49
C SER A 57 5.14 1.93 5.46
N LYS A 58 5.13 3.26 5.49
CA LYS A 58 4.20 4.03 6.33
C LYS A 58 2.75 3.74 5.99
N SER A 59 2.44 3.65 4.71
CA SER A 59 1.10 3.37 4.23
C SER A 59 0.65 1.93 4.52
N ARG A 60 1.52 0.94 4.32
CA ARG A 60 1.22 -0.47 4.69
C ARG A 60 0.90 -0.61 6.16
N LYS A 61 1.58 0.16 7.03
CA LYS A 61 1.31 0.15 8.47
C LYS A 61 -0.08 0.69 8.81
N SER A 62 -0.55 1.71 8.10
CA SER A 62 -1.92 2.24 8.26
C SER A 62 -2.98 1.23 7.82
N ILE A 63 -2.76 0.50 6.73
CA ILE A 63 -3.68 -0.56 6.29
C ILE A 63 -3.67 -1.75 7.27
N ALA A 64 -2.51 -2.15 7.77
CA ALA A 64 -2.41 -3.23 8.76
C ALA A 64 -3.17 -2.89 10.06
N SER A 65 -3.15 -1.63 10.51
CA SER A 65 -3.92 -1.20 11.67
C SER A 65 -5.44 -1.24 11.44
N LEU A 66 -5.90 -1.07 10.20
CA LEU A 66 -7.31 -1.27 9.82
C LEU A 66 -7.70 -2.74 9.83
N MET A 67 -6.80 -3.66 9.48
CA MET A 67 -7.07 -5.10 9.58
C MET A 67 -7.14 -5.60 11.03
N ASP A 68 -6.52 -4.90 11.97
CA ASP A 68 -6.57 -5.19 13.40
C ASP A 68 -7.94 -4.86 14.06
N ILE A 69 -8.89 -4.30 13.28
CA ILE A 69 -10.26 -4.02 13.75
C ILE A 69 -11.09 -5.32 13.84
N ARG A 70 -10.69 -6.41 13.18
CA ARG A 70 -11.41 -7.69 13.24
C ARG A 70 -11.44 -8.22 14.67
N PRO A 71 -12.63 -8.50 15.23
CA PRO A 71 -12.73 -9.16 16.51
C PRO A 71 -12.36 -10.65 16.37
N ASP A 72 -11.55 -11.15 17.30
CA ASP A 72 -11.07 -12.54 17.29
C ASP A 72 -12.14 -13.53 17.78
N TYR A 73 -13.07 -13.08 18.63
CA TYR A 73 -14.10 -13.90 19.26
C TYR A 73 -15.32 -13.09 19.67
N ALA A 74 -16.41 -13.80 19.95
CA ALA A 74 -17.62 -13.28 20.59
C ALA A 74 -17.94 -14.10 21.84
N ASN A 75 -18.26 -13.43 22.97
CA ASN A 75 -18.77 -14.12 24.14
C ASN A 75 -20.32 -14.18 24.05
N VAL A 76 -20.87 -15.31 23.68
CA VAL A 76 -22.32 -15.53 23.54
C VAL A 76 -22.90 -16.10 24.82
N GLU A 77 -24.04 -15.57 25.28
CA GLU A 77 -24.78 -16.14 26.39
C GLU A 77 -25.74 -17.23 25.89
N ARG A 78 -25.41 -18.50 26.18
CA ARG A 78 -26.24 -19.67 25.87
C ARG A 78 -26.60 -20.42 27.13
N ASN A 79 -27.88 -20.61 27.40
CA ASN A 79 -28.37 -21.34 28.61
C ASN A 79 -27.80 -20.79 29.94
N GLY A 80 -27.61 -19.50 30.07
CA GLY A 80 -27.05 -18.85 31.26
C GLY A 80 -25.55 -19.02 31.45
N LYS A 81 -24.82 -19.55 30.45
CA LYS A 81 -23.36 -19.64 30.43
C LYS A 81 -22.80 -18.80 29.28
N LEU A 82 -21.66 -18.16 29.56
CA LEU A 82 -20.89 -17.48 28.52
C LEU A 82 -19.99 -18.48 27.80
N GLU A 83 -20.16 -18.56 26.51
CA GLU A 83 -19.36 -19.37 25.60
C GLU A 83 -18.62 -18.48 24.62
N GLN A 84 -17.33 -18.71 24.48
CA GLN A 84 -16.51 -17.97 23.52
C GLN A 84 -16.53 -18.72 22.18
N VAL A 85 -17.05 -18.05 21.15
CA VAL A 85 -17.22 -18.61 19.80
C VAL A 85 -16.62 -17.70 18.74
N ASP A 86 -16.42 -18.20 17.52
CA ASP A 86 -16.08 -17.37 16.38
C ASP A 86 -17.24 -16.42 16.05
N PRO A 87 -17.00 -15.14 15.74
CA PRO A 87 -18.05 -14.20 15.34
C PRO A 87 -18.93 -14.70 14.18
N ASP A 88 -18.40 -15.53 13.28
CA ASP A 88 -19.15 -16.14 12.17
C ASP A 88 -20.22 -17.14 12.63
N GLU A 89 -20.10 -17.71 13.84
CA GLU A 89 -21.05 -18.67 14.42
C GLU A 89 -22.22 -17.99 15.15
N VAL A 90 -22.18 -16.66 15.29
CA VAL A 90 -23.21 -15.90 15.99
C VAL A 90 -24.38 -15.58 15.05
N ASN A 91 -25.60 -15.86 15.49
CA ASN A 91 -26.79 -15.59 14.73
C ASN A 91 -27.46 -14.27 15.14
N ILE A 92 -28.34 -13.77 14.24
CA ILE A 92 -29.18 -12.62 14.54
C ILE A 92 -30.12 -12.95 15.71
N GLY A 93 -30.15 -12.06 16.71
CA GLY A 93 -30.95 -12.24 17.90
C GLY A 93 -30.20 -12.89 19.06
N ASP A 94 -29.01 -13.46 18.86
CA ASP A 94 -28.18 -13.97 19.93
C ASP A 94 -27.75 -12.83 20.87
N THR A 95 -27.56 -13.17 22.12
CA THR A 95 -27.10 -12.24 23.15
C THR A 95 -25.60 -12.40 23.34
N ILE A 96 -24.85 -11.33 23.13
CA ILE A 96 -23.41 -11.25 23.33
C ILE A 96 -23.07 -10.35 24.52
N VAL A 97 -22.01 -10.70 25.24
CA VAL A 97 -21.48 -9.94 26.37
C VAL A 97 -20.11 -9.38 26.03
N VAL A 98 -19.95 -8.07 26.15
CA VAL A 98 -18.70 -7.36 25.84
C VAL A 98 -18.18 -6.71 27.12
N LYS A 99 -17.01 -7.15 27.58
CA LYS A 99 -16.33 -6.64 28.77
C LYS A 99 -15.49 -5.41 28.46
N PRO A 100 -15.11 -4.61 29.48
CA PRO A 100 -14.16 -3.52 29.31
C PRO A 100 -12.84 -4.01 28.67
N GLY A 101 -12.34 -3.28 27.68
CA GLY A 101 -11.16 -3.64 26.88
C GLY A 101 -11.45 -4.55 25.69
N GLU A 102 -12.62 -5.17 25.60
CA GLU A 102 -12.98 -6.03 24.47
C GLU A 102 -13.57 -5.22 23.31
N ARG A 103 -13.40 -5.73 22.11
CA ARG A 103 -14.05 -5.19 20.90
C ARG A 103 -15.48 -5.71 20.79
N VAL A 104 -16.39 -4.87 20.33
CA VAL A 104 -17.76 -5.26 19.97
C VAL A 104 -17.69 -6.17 18.73
N PRO A 105 -18.05 -7.46 18.82
CA PRO A 105 -17.83 -8.41 17.73
C PRO A 105 -18.84 -8.27 16.58
N LEU A 106 -20.08 -7.91 16.87
CA LEU A 106 -21.16 -7.77 15.87
C LEU A 106 -21.98 -6.50 16.12
N ASP A 107 -22.61 -6.02 15.06
CA ASP A 107 -23.58 -4.93 15.17
C ASP A 107 -24.80 -5.40 15.96
N GLY A 108 -25.30 -4.56 16.85
CA GLY A 108 -26.42 -4.93 17.69
C GLY A 108 -27.02 -3.76 18.47
N LYS A 109 -27.97 -4.12 19.34
CA LYS A 109 -28.65 -3.17 20.24
C LYS A 109 -28.35 -3.53 21.68
N ILE A 110 -27.96 -2.54 22.49
CA ILE A 110 -27.70 -2.75 23.91
C ILE A 110 -29.02 -3.07 24.62
N ILE A 111 -29.04 -4.20 25.33
CA ILE A 111 -30.19 -4.61 26.16
C ILE A 111 -29.92 -4.37 27.65
N LYS A 112 -28.64 -4.38 28.06
CA LYS A 112 -28.24 -4.15 29.45
C LYS A 112 -26.83 -3.57 29.56
N GLY A 113 -26.62 -2.70 30.54
CA GLY A 113 -25.33 -2.11 30.85
C GLY A 113 -25.19 -0.69 30.27
N THR A 114 -24.26 0.07 30.82
CA THR A 114 -23.85 1.40 30.37
C THR A 114 -22.34 1.42 30.28
N SER A 115 -21.79 2.08 29.26
CA SER A 115 -20.34 2.18 29.05
C SER A 115 -20.00 3.35 28.15
N ALA A 116 -18.71 3.59 27.99
CA ALA A 116 -18.15 4.43 26.93
C ALA A 116 -17.53 3.53 25.85
N LEU A 117 -17.85 3.79 24.59
CA LEU A 117 -17.27 3.08 23.43
C LEU A 117 -16.26 3.99 22.71
N ASP A 118 -15.06 3.47 22.51
CA ASP A 118 -14.09 4.09 21.63
C ASP A 118 -14.42 3.70 20.17
N THR A 119 -14.80 4.70 19.39
CA THR A 119 -15.16 4.57 17.99
C THR A 119 -14.07 5.10 17.05
N SER A 120 -12.93 5.55 17.59
CA SER A 120 -11.89 6.27 16.87
C SER A 120 -11.35 5.50 15.66
N ALA A 121 -11.23 4.18 15.77
CA ALA A 121 -10.77 3.32 14.68
C ALA A 121 -11.74 3.26 13.47
N LEU A 122 -13.02 3.61 13.68
CA LEU A 122 -14.07 3.53 12.65
C LEU A 122 -14.50 4.90 12.14
N THR A 123 -14.62 5.88 13.05
CA THR A 123 -15.16 7.22 12.75
C THR A 123 -14.09 8.31 12.72
N GLY A 124 -12.89 8.01 13.24
CA GLY A 124 -11.83 9.03 13.45
C GLY A 124 -12.08 9.96 14.63
N GLU A 125 -13.22 9.84 15.34
CA GLU A 125 -13.53 10.66 16.50
C GLU A 125 -12.76 10.18 17.73
N SER A 126 -11.91 11.04 18.30
CA SER A 126 -11.08 10.69 19.47
C SER A 126 -11.84 10.67 20.80
N MET A 127 -13.07 11.23 20.85
CA MET A 127 -13.88 11.24 22.06
C MET A 127 -14.72 9.97 22.16
N PRO A 128 -14.60 9.19 23.26
CA PRO A 128 -15.45 8.04 23.49
C PRO A 128 -16.94 8.44 23.53
N ARG A 129 -17.80 7.61 22.97
CA ARG A 129 -19.25 7.79 22.96
C ARG A 129 -19.89 7.04 24.11
N ASP A 130 -20.61 7.75 24.99
CA ASP A 130 -21.41 7.11 26.03
C ASP A 130 -22.58 6.34 25.41
N VAL A 131 -22.83 5.14 25.94
CA VAL A 131 -23.89 4.24 25.46
C VAL A 131 -24.69 3.65 26.61
N GLU A 132 -25.99 3.49 26.36
CA GLU A 132 -26.98 3.01 27.34
C GLU A 132 -27.97 2.01 26.70
N PRO A 133 -28.77 1.28 27.48
CA PRO A 133 -29.74 0.33 26.96
C PRO A 133 -30.70 0.99 25.95
N GLY A 134 -30.92 0.31 24.82
CA GLY A 134 -31.74 0.81 23.73
C GLY A 134 -30.96 1.45 22.60
N MET A 135 -29.70 1.83 22.79
CA MET A 135 -28.83 2.37 21.75
C MET A 135 -28.28 1.27 20.83
N GLU A 136 -28.04 1.61 19.56
CA GLU A 136 -27.36 0.77 18.60
C GLU A 136 -25.85 0.92 18.73
N VAL A 137 -25.15 -0.20 18.58
CA VAL A 137 -23.70 -0.28 18.57
C VAL A 137 -23.22 -0.99 17.31
N ILE A 138 -22.08 -0.55 16.82
CA ILE A 138 -21.43 -1.10 15.64
C ILE A 138 -20.25 -1.97 16.04
N SER A 139 -20.02 -3.02 15.27
CA SER A 139 -18.86 -3.91 15.43
C SER A 139 -17.53 -3.13 15.27
N GLY A 140 -16.49 -3.58 15.96
CA GLY A 140 -15.15 -2.97 15.89
C GLY A 140 -14.88 -1.87 16.92
N CYS A 141 -15.90 -1.29 17.58
CA CYS A 141 -15.70 -0.36 18.69
C CYS A 141 -15.09 -1.07 19.90
N ILE A 142 -14.26 -0.37 20.67
CA ILE A 142 -13.69 -0.91 21.92
C ILE A 142 -14.53 -0.45 23.10
N ASN A 143 -14.99 -1.41 23.91
CA ASN A 143 -15.70 -1.13 25.14
C ASN A 143 -14.71 -0.70 26.23
N GLN A 144 -14.95 0.46 26.90
CA GLN A 144 -13.97 1.02 27.84
C GLN A 144 -14.27 0.76 29.32
N THR A 145 -15.50 0.93 29.77
CA THR A 145 -15.77 1.07 31.21
C THR A 145 -16.69 0.02 31.80
N GLY A 146 -17.84 -0.25 31.20
CA GLY A 146 -18.89 -1.13 31.76
C GLY A 146 -19.02 -2.44 30.96
N ILE A 147 -19.70 -3.42 31.55
CA ILE A 147 -20.08 -4.64 30.83
C ILE A 147 -21.35 -4.34 30.04
N LEU A 148 -21.30 -4.61 28.75
CA LEU A 148 -22.43 -4.45 27.84
C LEU A 148 -23.00 -5.82 27.48
N THR A 149 -24.33 -5.93 27.53
CA THR A 149 -25.07 -7.05 26.95
C THR A 149 -25.80 -6.54 25.72
N ILE A 150 -25.51 -7.12 24.57
CA ILE A 150 -25.93 -6.66 23.28
C ILE A 150 -26.69 -7.77 22.57
N GLN A 151 -27.85 -7.48 22.01
CA GLN A 151 -28.57 -8.37 21.11
C GLN A 151 -28.11 -8.08 19.68
N THR A 152 -27.65 -9.10 18.99
CA THR A 152 -27.13 -8.98 17.62
C THR A 152 -28.25 -8.68 16.63
N THR A 153 -28.01 -7.75 15.71
CA THR A 153 -28.96 -7.34 14.69
C THR A 153 -28.55 -7.78 13.28
N LYS A 154 -27.28 -8.14 13.11
CA LYS A 154 -26.72 -8.57 11.82
C LYS A 154 -25.83 -9.80 12.01
N LYS A 155 -25.66 -10.59 10.95
CA LYS A 155 -24.62 -11.62 10.89
C LYS A 155 -23.24 -10.97 10.70
N TYR A 156 -22.18 -11.68 11.04
CA TYR A 156 -20.81 -11.15 10.94
C TYR A 156 -20.47 -10.64 9.54
N GLY A 157 -20.76 -11.39 8.47
CA GLY A 157 -20.51 -10.97 7.08
C GLY A 157 -21.28 -9.71 6.63
N GLU A 158 -22.36 -9.33 7.35
CA GLU A 158 -23.13 -8.10 7.11
C GLU A 158 -22.76 -6.98 8.10
N SER A 159 -21.88 -7.24 9.05
CA SER A 159 -21.45 -6.29 10.07
C SER A 159 -20.68 -5.11 9.46
N THR A 160 -20.60 -4.03 10.22
CA THR A 160 -19.88 -2.82 9.81
C THR A 160 -18.39 -3.12 9.56
N VAL A 161 -17.75 -3.90 10.44
CA VAL A 161 -16.35 -4.30 10.30
C VAL A 161 -16.15 -5.15 9.04
N ALA A 162 -16.99 -6.16 8.81
CA ALA A 162 -16.87 -7.02 7.64
C ALA A 162 -16.97 -6.23 6.33
N LYS A 163 -17.87 -5.26 6.25
CA LYS A 163 -17.99 -4.36 5.08
C LYS A 163 -16.77 -3.46 4.88
N ILE A 164 -16.21 -2.93 5.97
CA ILE A 164 -14.99 -2.12 5.90
C ILE A 164 -13.83 -2.97 5.40
N LEU A 165 -13.65 -4.18 5.93
CA LEU A 165 -12.60 -5.11 5.51
C LEU A 165 -12.75 -5.50 4.04
N ASP A 166 -13.98 -5.81 3.59
CA ASP A 166 -14.27 -6.12 2.17
C ASP A 166 -13.94 -4.93 1.25
N LEU A 167 -14.29 -3.71 1.65
CA LEU A 167 -13.93 -2.50 0.90
C LEU A 167 -12.42 -2.30 0.80
N VAL A 168 -11.66 -2.55 1.89
CA VAL A 168 -10.20 -2.44 1.91
C VAL A 168 -9.56 -3.54 1.06
N GLU A 169 -10.06 -4.77 1.12
CA GLU A 169 -9.58 -5.90 0.33
C GLU A 169 -9.84 -5.67 -1.16
N ASN A 170 -11.06 -5.28 -1.53
CA ASN A 170 -11.43 -4.96 -2.92
C ASN A 170 -10.72 -3.70 -3.46
N ALA A 171 -10.38 -2.74 -2.58
CA ALA A 171 -9.54 -1.61 -2.96
C ALA A 171 -8.11 -2.04 -3.28
N SER A 172 -7.59 -3.04 -2.55
CA SER A 172 -6.28 -3.64 -2.83
C SER A 172 -6.24 -4.40 -4.16
N ASP A 173 -7.32 -5.06 -4.56
CA ASP A 173 -7.43 -5.72 -5.87
C ASP A 173 -7.43 -4.74 -7.04
N LYS A 174 -7.95 -3.53 -6.87
CA LYS A 174 -7.85 -2.44 -7.86
C LYS A 174 -6.40 -1.95 -8.05
N LYS A 175 -5.54 -2.15 -7.07
CA LYS A 175 -4.09 -1.89 -7.17
C LYS A 175 -3.45 -2.67 -8.31
N GLY A 176 -3.82 -3.93 -8.51
CA GLY A 176 -3.31 -4.76 -9.61
C GLY A 176 -3.55 -4.18 -11.00
N LYS A 177 -4.63 -3.43 -11.21
CA LYS A 177 -4.92 -2.77 -12.51
C LYS A 177 -3.97 -1.60 -12.78
N THR A 178 -3.62 -0.85 -11.75
CA THR A 178 -2.72 0.31 -11.86
C THR A 178 -1.27 -0.13 -12.00
N GLU A 179 -0.84 -1.16 -11.27
CA GLU A 179 0.48 -1.78 -11.45
C GLU A 179 0.64 -2.37 -12.86
N ASN A 180 -0.41 -2.98 -13.40
CA ASN A 180 -0.43 -3.47 -14.78
C ASN A 180 -0.32 -2.34 -15.82
N PHE A 181 -0.87 -1.14 -15.52
CA PHE A 181 -0.73 0.01 -16.40
C PHE A 181 0.72 0.51 -16.43
N ILE A 182 1.38 0.62 -15.27
CA ILE A 182 2.79 1.03 -15.18
C ILE A 182 3.68 0.04 -15.90
N SER A 183 3.51 -1.25 -15.65
CA SER A 183 4.29 -2.30 -16.30
C SER A 183 4.08 -2.30 -17.82
N ARG A 184 2.86 -2.02 -18.27
CA ARG A 184 2.55 -1.90 -19.71
C ARG A 184 3.18 -0.64 -20.31
N PHE A 185 3.12 0.49 -19.62
CA PHE A 185 3.76 1.74 -20.03
C PHE A 185 5.28 1.55 -20.13
N ALA A 186 5.92 1.02 -19.09
CA ALA A 186 7.35 0.79 -19.06
C ALA A 186 7.81 -0.14 -20.21
N ARG A 187 7.03 -1.16 -20.52
CA ARG A 187 7.32 -2.12 -21.61
C ARG A 187 7.45 -1.45 -22.99
N TYR A 188 6.74 -0.38 -23.25
CA TYR A 188 6.85 0.36 -24.52
C TYR A 188 7.79 1.55 -24.41
N TYR A 189 7.74 2.28 -23.30
CA TYR A 189 8.52 3.49 -23.07
C TYR A 189 10.03 3.19 -23.05
N THR A 190 10.46 2.19 -22.29
CA THR A 190 11.89 1.88 -22.13
C THR A 190 12.59 1.50 -23.45
N PRO A 191 12.06 0.61 -24.30
CA PRO A 191 12.65 0.36 -25.60
C PRO A 191 12.73 1.61 -26.49
N ILE A 192 11.69 2.45 -26.50
CA ILE A 192 11.68 3.69 -27.32
C ILE A 192 12.83 4.59 -26.87
N VAL A 193 13.01 4.80 -25.58
CA VAL A 193 14.07 5.64 -25.01
C VAL A 193 15.45 5.06 -25.33
N VAL A 194 15.63 3.73 -25.21
CA VAL A 194 16.89 3.07 -25.53
C VAL A 194 17.24 3.21 -27.02
N PHE A 195 16.28 2.97 -27.90
CA PHE A 195 16.51 3.14 -29.34
C PHE A 195 16.79 4.59 -29.71
N ALA A 196 16.10 5.57 -29.10
CA ALA A 196 16.36 6.99 -29.26
C ALA A 196 17.77 7.37 -28.80
N ALA A 197 18.22 6.83 -27.66
CA ALA A 197 19.58 7.05 -27.16
C ALA A 197 20.64 6.46 -28.10
N ILE A 198 20.43 5.26 -28.64
CA ILE A 198 21.33 4.65 -29.64
C ILE A 198 21.37 5.50 -30.91
N ALA A 199 20.22 5.95 -31.40
CA ALA A 199 20.15 6.85 -32.55
C ALA A 199 20.90 8.16 -32.28
N LEU A 200 20.76 8.74 -31.10
CA LEU A 200 21.46 9.96 -30.68
C LEU A 200 22.98 9.74 -30.56
N ALA A 201 23.44 8.54 -30.18
CA ALA A 201 24.85 8.22 -30.11
C ALA A 201 25.49 8.05 -31.48
N ILE A 202 24.75 7.60 -32.51
CA ILE A 202 25.29 7.18 -33.80
C ILE A 202 25.02 8.20 -34.92
N LEU A 203 23.77 8.70 -35.06
CA LEU A 203 23.39 9.55 -36.20
C LEU A 203 24.10 10.91 -36.23
N PRO A 204 24.15 11.70 -35.14
CA PRO A 204 24.77 13.00 -35.20
C PRO A 204 26.28 12.97 -35.46
N PRO A 205 27.11 12.07 -34.85
CA PRO A 205 28.53 12.02 -35.21
C PRO A 205 28.77 11.70 -36.68
N LEU A 206 27.95 10.87 -37.29
CA LEU A 206 28.05 10.53 -38.72
C LEU A 206 27.71 11.73 -39.62
N ILE A 207 26.78 12.60 -39.19
CA ILE A 207 26.36 13.76 -39.97
C ILE A 207 27.28 14.95 -39.73
N THR A 208 27.70 15.19 -38.49
CA THR A 208 28.44 16.37 -38.07
C THR A 208 29.96 16.20 -38.09
N GLY A 209 30.46 14.96 -38.15
CA GLY A 209 31.88 14.61 -38.04
C GLY A 209 32.49 14.84 -36.66
N GLN A 210 31.67 15.07 -35.65
CA GLN A 210 32.14 15.27 -34.28
C GLN A 210 32.56 13.93 -33.62
N PRO A 211 33.42 13.98 -32.56
CA PRO A 211 33.86 12.77 -31.87
C PRO A 211 32.69 11.98 -31.29
N PHE A 212 32.70 10.66 -31.46
CA PHE A 212 31.70 9.75 -30.90
C PHE A 212 31.58 9.86 -29.38
N SER A 213 32.67 10.13 -28.65
CA SER A 213 32.67 10.27 -27.19
C SER A 213 31.70 11.34 -26.70
N VAL A 214 31.60 12.46 -27.39
CA VAL A 214 30.69 13.57 -27.02
C VAL A 214 29.23 13.15 -27.17
N TRP A 215 28.90 12.43 -28.23
CA TRP A 215 27.54 12.01 -28.50
C TRP A 215 27.13 10.78 -27.69
N ILE A 216 28.05 9.90 -27.36
CA ILE A 216 27.83 8.81 -26.40
C ILE A 216 27.51 9.39 -25.01
N TYR A 217 28.29 10.40 -24.57
CA TYR A 217 28.01 11.09 -23.33
C TYR A 217 26.61 11.73 -23.31
N ARG A 218 26.22 12.44 -24.38
CA ARG A 218 24.88 13.02 -24.51
C ARG A 218 23.78 11.96 -24.50
N ALA A 219 24.00 10.82 -25.14
CA ALA A 219 23.06 9.71 -25.17
C ALA A 219 22.89 9.08 -23.78
N LEU A 220 23.96 8.94 -23.00
CA LEU A 220 23.91 8.44 -21.63
C LEU A 220 23.17 9.43 -20.69
N THR A 221 23.47 10.73 -20.83
CA THR A 221 22.74 11.79 -20.11
C THR A 221 21.26 11.78 -20.46
N PHE A 222 20.92 11.59 -21.75
CA PHE A 222 19.53 11.45 -22.19
C PHE A 222 18.83 10.24 -21.55
N LEU A 223 19.49 9.08 -21.42
CA LEU A 223 18.96 7.91 -20.73
C LEU A 223 18.64 8.18 -19.26
N VAL A 224 19.53 8.87 -18.56
CA VAL A 224 19.32 9.23 -17.14
C VAL A 224 18.13 10.18 -16.98
N ILE A 225 18.05 11.25 -17.77
CA ILE A 225 16.96 12.24 -17.69
C ILE A 225 15.62 11.64 -18.10
N SER A 226 15.62 10.67 -19.00
CA SER A 226 14.42 9.95 -19.45
C SER A 226 13.92 8.90 -18.46
N CYS A 227 14.49 8.80 -17.26
CA CYS A 227 13.96 7.91 -16.23
C CYS A 227 12.56 8.38 -15.80
N PRO A 228 11.51 7.53 -15.84
CA PRO A 228 10.17 7.90 -15.40
C PRO A 228 9.99 7.80 -13.88
N CYS A 229 11.06 8.07 -13.11
CA CYS A 229 11.10 7.87 -11.66
C CYS A 229 9.97 8.60 -10.92
N ALA A 230 9.63 9.82 -11.34
CA ALA A 230 8.52 10.59 -10.76
C ALA A 230 7.16 9.93 -11.01
N LEU A 231 6.95 9.29 -12.15
CA LEU A 231 5.71 8.59 -12.49
C LEU A 231 5.56 7.31 -11.65
N VAL A 232 6.65 6.57 -11.46
CA VAL A 232 6.68 5.35 -10.64
C VAL A 232 6.40 5.65 -9.17
N ILE A 233 6.90 6.79 -8.65
CA ILE A 233 6.67 7.22 -7.27
C ILE A 233 5.27 7.82 -7.07
N SER A 234 4.76 8.58 -8.02
CA SER A 234 3.50 9.33 -7.88
C SER A 234 2.27 8.42 -7.78
N ILE A 235 2.26 7.27 -8.45
CA ILE A 235 1.10 6.38 -8.50
C ILE A 235 0.86 5.67 -7.16
N PRO A 236 1.83 4.99 -6.53
CA PRO A 236 1.64 4.45 -5.18
C PRO A 236 1.25 5.53 -4.18
N LEU A 237 1.90 6.70 -4.27
CA LEU A 237 1.66 7.81 -3.34
C LEU A 237 0.22 8.35 -3.46
N SER A 238 -0.29 8.52 -4.68
CA SER A 238 -1.66 8.98 -4.92
C SER A 238 -2.71 7.97 -4.47
N PHE A 239 -2.45 6.68 -4.68
CA PHE A 239 -3.33 5.60 -4.23
C PHE A 239 -3.42 5.58 -2.70
N PHE A 240 -2.30 5.71 -2.02
CA PHE A 240 -2.24 5.69 -0.57
C PHE A 240 -2.79 6.97 0.07
N ALA A 241 -2.60 8.12 -0.56
CA ALA A 241 -3.22 9.37 -0.10
C ALA A 241 -4.76 9.33 -0.21
N GLY A 242 -5.30 8.59 -1.20
CA GLY A 242 -6.74 8.44 -1.39
C GLY A 242 -7.42 7.46 -0.43
N ILE A 243 -6.66 6.57 0.24
CA ILE A 243 -7.19 5.61 1.23
C ILE A 243 -6.97 6.10 2.67
N GLY A 244 -5.99 6.96 2.90
CA GLY A 244 -5.58 7.41 4.24
C GLY A 244 -5.95 8.85 4.58
N GLY A 245 -6.81 9.49 3.77
CA GLY A 245 -7.31 10.84 3.97
C GLY A 245 -8.73 10.89 4.48
#